data_8b2f5328a566d54e8dc687f42a8c4157
#
_entry.id   8b2f5328a566d54e8dc687f42a8c4157
#
_cell.length_a   1.000
_cell.length_b   1.000
_cell.length_c   1.000
_cell.angle_alpha   90.00
_cell.angle_beta   90.00
_cell.angle_gamma   90.00
#
_symmetry.space_group_name_H-M   'P 1'
#
loop_
_entity.id
_entity.type
_entity.pdbx_description
1 polymer ?
#
loop_
_entity_poly.entity_id
_entity_poly.type
_entity_poly.pdbx_seq_one_letter_code
_entity_poly.pdbx_strand_id
1 'polypeptide(L)'
;MAIITKELALRIVKKLKAEIIVRSNRPHDLACVFEGDKLVAHFGLRRGSSKNLSHDHIPDDLHVRPREARLLGQCPLSRDEWVAILAKKGLV
;
A
#
# COMPACT_ATOMS: atom_id res chain seq x y z
N MET A 1 -14.10 12.23 -5.21
CA MET A 1 -13.53 12.03 -3.88
C MET A 1 -12.63 10.80 -3.92
N ALA A 2 -11.42 10.91 -3.40
CA ALA A 2 -10.49 9.78 -3.39
C ALA A 2 -10.91 8.73 -2.36
N ILE A 3 -10.88 7.46 -2.74
CA ILE A 3 -11.14 6.35 -1.84
C ILE A 3 -9.93 6.15 -0.93
N ILE A 4 -8.73 6.21 -1.51
CA ILE A 4 -7.47 6.11 -0.77
C ILE A 4 -6.78 7.47 -0.80
N THR A 5 -6.71 8.13 0.35
CA THR A 5 -6.04 9.42 0.49
C THR A 5 -4.57 9.21 0.86
N LYS A 6 -3.76 10.27 0.77
CA LYS A 6 -2.35 10.22 1.19
C LYS A 6 -2.22 9.79 2.66
N GLU A 7 -3.08 10.29 3.53
CA GLU A 7 -3.07 9.91 4.94
C GLU A 7 -3.31 8.41 5.12
N LEU A 8 -4.31 7.88 4.40
CA LEU A 8 -4.62 6.47 4.45
C LEU A 8 -3.49 5.63 3.87
N ALA A 9 -2.88 6.11 2.77
CA ALA A 9 -1.74 5.44 2.16
C ALA A 9 -0.56 5.31 3.14
N LEU A 10 -0.27 6.35 3.90
CA LEU A 10 0.80 6.31 4.90
C LEU A 10 0.49 5.33 6.03
N ARG A 11 -0.77 5.20 6.41
CA ARG A 11 -1.20 4.19 7.39
C ARG A 11 -1.02 2.77 6.85
N ILE A 12 -1.31 2.56 5.55
CA ILE A 12 -1.09 1.28 4.90
C ILE A 12 0.40 0.93 4.89
N VAL A 13 1.27 1.89 4.56
CA VAL A 13 2.73 1.70 4.59
C VAL A 13 3.15 1.19 5.97
N LYS A 14 2.67 1.84 7.02
CA LYS A 14 3.01 1.49 8.39
C LYS A 14 2.48 0.10 8.76
N LYS A 15 1.24 -0.19 8.38
CA LYS A 15 0.60 -1.48 8.66
C LYS A 15 1.34 -2.64 8.00
N LEU A 16 1.74 -2.47 6.74
CA LEU A 16 2.43 -3.51 5.98
C LEU A 16 3.94 -3.51 6.19
N LYS A 17 4.47 -2.57 6.96
CA LYS A 17 5.91 -2.41 7.18
C LYS A 17 6.66 -2.25 5.87
N ALA A 18 6.10 -1.48 4.94
CA ALA A 18 6.69 -1.24 3.64
C ALA A 18 7.96 -0.40 3.77
N GLU A 19 8.96 -0.72 2.96
CA GLU A 19 10.15 0.10 2.80
C GLU A 19 9.90 1.19 1.78
N ILE A 20 10.23 2.43 2.14
CA ILE A 20 10.08 3.56 1.22
C ILE A 20 11.43 3.84 0.55
N ILE A 21 11.43 3.75 -0.78
CA ILE A 21 12.61 4.03 -1.59
C ILE A 21 12.37 5.36 -2.29
N VAL A 22 13.18 6.36 -1.94
CA VAL A 22 13.14 7.69 -2.56
C VAL A 22 13.89 7.64 -3.88
N ARG A 23 13.21 8.06 -4.96
CA ARG A 23 13.80 8.08 -6.30
C ARG A 23 13.85 9.52 -6.81
N SER A 24 15.06 10.04 -7.01
CA SER A 24 15.27 11.44 -7.41
C SER A 24 14.69 11.78 -8.79
N ASN A 25 14.63 10.80 -9.71
CA ASN A 25 14.18 11.01 -11.08
C ASN A 25 12.69 10.71 -11.29
N ARG A 26 11.94 10.47 -10.21
CA ARG A 26 10.52 10.09 -10.31
C ARG A 26 9.67 11.01 -9.44
N PRO A 27 8.42 11.29 -9.86
CA PRO A 27 7.51 12.12 -9.05
C PRO A 27 6.94 11.40 -7.83
N HIS A 28 7.16 10.08 -7.72
CA HIS A 28 6.64 9.26 -6.63
C HIS A 28 7.77 8.53 -5.93
N ASP A 29 7.66 8.39 -4.60
CA ASP A 29 8.48 7.46 -3.87
C ASP A 29 7.87 6.06 -4.01
N LEU A 30 8.69 5.03 -3.90
CA LEU A 30 8.23 3.64 -4.03
C LEU A 30 8.13 3.00 -2.66
N ALA A 31 6.95 2.50 -2.31
CA ALA A 31 6.76 1.70 -1.10
C ALA A 31 6.79 0.23 -1.50
N CYS A 32 7.71 -0.53 -0.92
CA CYS A 32 7.91 -1.94 -1.24
C CYS A 32 7.58 -2.81 -0.04
N VAL A 33 6.77 -3.83 -0.24
CA VAL A 33 6.38 -4.77 0.82
C VAL A 33 7.07 -6.10 0.55
N PHE A 34 7.83 -6.56 1.52
CA PHE A 34 8.56 -7.82 1.44
C PHE A 34 7.98 -8.87 2.40
N GLU A 35 7.98 -10.11 1.95
CA GLU A 35 7.74 -11.27 2.81
C GLU A 35 9.00 -12.10 2.80
N GLY A 36 9.77 -12.04 3.90
CA GLY A 36 11.13 -12.55 3.90
C GLY A 36 11.99 -11.75 2.92
N ASP A 37 12.65 -12.43 1.98
CA ASP A 37 13.49 -11.78 0.98
C ASP A 37 12.74 -11.52 -0.34
N LYS A 38 11.44 -11.87 -0.40
CA LYS A 38 10.66 -11.77 -1.63
C LYS A 38 9.85 -10.49 -1.66
N LEU A 39 9.95 -9.73 -2.75
CA LEU A 39 9.10 -8.59 -2.98
C LEU A 39 7.69 -9.09 -3.36
N VAL A 40 6.71 -8.77 -2.52
CA VAL A 40 5.34 -9.24 -2.69
C VAL A 40 4.49 -8.21 -3.41
N ALA A 41 4.67 -6.94 -3.08
CA ALA A 41 3.89 -5.85 -3.66
C ALA A 41 4.65 -4.54 -3.55
N HIS A 42 4.34 -3.61 -4.43
CA HIS A 42 4.88 -2.25 -4.35
C HIS A 42 3.84 -1.26 -4.88
N PHE A 43 3.92 -0.03 -4.39
CA PHE A 43 3.04 1.02 -4.86
C PHE A 43 3.72 2.38 -4.74
N GLY A 44 3.32 3.32 -5.59
CA GLY A 44 3.87 4.67 -5.60
C GLY A 44 3.20 5.53 -4.53
N LEU A 45 4.00 6.36 -3.86
CA LEU A 45 3.52 7.38 -2.92
C LEU A 45 3.78 8.74 -3.51
N ARG A 46 2.72 9.51 -3.74
CA ARG A 46 2.86 10.88 -4.28
C ARG A 46 3.50 11.77 -3.24
N ARG A 47 4.49 12.55 -3.68
CA ARG A 47 5.10 13.56 -2.84
C ARG A 47 4.15 14.72 -2.68
N GLY A 48 4.22 15.41 -1.55
CA GLY A 48 3.39 16.55 -1.26
C GLY A 48 2.84 16.47 0.16
N SER A 49 2.42 17.62 0.67
CA SER A 49 1.94 17.73 2.06
C SER A 49 0.43 17.56 2.19
N SER A 50 -0.32 17.52 1.11
CA SER A 50 -1.77 17.39 1.18
C SER A 50 -2.18 15.97 1.59
N LYS A 51 -2.92 15.86 2.67
CA LYS A 51 -3.42 14.58 3.17
C LYS A 51 -4.48 13.96 2.25
N ASN A 52 -5.06 14.77 1.35
CA ASN A 52 -6.14 14.34 0.47
C ASN A 52 -5.68 13.97 -0.94
N LEU A 53 -4.36 13.89 -1.18
CA LEU A 53 -3.85 13.43 -2.47
C LEU A 53 -4.37 12.02 -2.76
N SER A 54 -4.88 11.84 -3.98
CA SER A 54 -5.44 10.56 -4.39
C SER A 54 -4.37 9.48 -4.53
N HIS A 55 -4.64 8.31 -3.99
CA HIS A 55 -3.80 7.12 -4.08
C HIS A 55 -4.68 5.92 -4.46
N ASP A 56 -5.67 6.12 -5.31
CA ASP A 56 -6.65 5.09 -5.69
C ASP A 56 -6.04 3.94 -6.51
N HIS A 57 -4.78 4.05 -6.92
CA HIS A 57 -4.04 2.97 -7.56
C HIS A 57 -3.58 1.87 -6.58
N ILE A 58 -3.53 2.19 -5.28
CA ILE A 58 -3.00 1.27 -4.26
C ILE A 58 -3.74 -0.07 -4.20
N PRO A 59 -5.09 -0.12 -4.24
CA PRO A 59 -5.78 -1.41 -4.19
C PRO A 59 -5.32 -2.37 -5.29
N ASP A 60 -5.16 -1.87 -6.52
CA ASP A 60 -4.69 -2.71 -7.62
C ASP A 60 -3.27 -3.19 -7.39
N ASP A 61 -2.40 -2.32 -6.90
CA ASP A 61 -1.00 -2.64 -6.64
C ASP A 61 -0.85 -3.65 -5.47
N LEU A 62 -1.77 -3.63 -4.52
CA LEU A 62 -1.80 -4.57 -3.41
C LEU A 62 -2.62 -5.83 -3.69
N HIS A 63 -3.19 -5.93 -4.90
CA HIS A 63 -3.99 -7.08 -5.33
C HIS A 63 -5.22 -7.31 -4.47
N VAL A 64 -5.83 -6.23 -4.00
CA VAL A 64 -7.04 -6.27 -3.16
C VAL A 64 -8.09 -5.30 -3.71
N ARG A 65 -9.30 -5.41 -3.18
CA ARG A 65 -10.38 -4.48 -3.53
C ARG A 65 -10.18 -3.15 -2.80
N PRO A 66 -10.72 -2.04 -3.32
CA PRO A 66 -10.62 -0.74 -2.64
C PRO A 66 -11.07 -0.77 -1.19
N ARG A 67 -12.13 -1.51 -0.89
CA ARG A 67 -12.63 -1.67 0.47
C ARG A 67 -11.60 -2.33 1.38
N GLU A 68 -10.93 -3.38 0.88
CA GLU A 68 -9.90 -4.09 1.66
C GLU A 68 -8.69 -3.21 1.91
N ALA A 69 -8.29 -2.40 0.93
CA ALA A 69 -7.20 -1.46 1.11
C ALA A 69 -7.53 -0.41 2.18
N ARG A 70 -8.76 0.09 2.20
CA ARG A 70 -9.21 1.02 3.25
C ARG A 70 -9.14 0.37 4.64
N LEU A 71 -9.55 -0.90 4.73
CA LEU A 71 -9.52 -1.62 6.00
C LEU A 71 -8.09 -1.81 6.51
N LEU A 72 -7.12 -2.00 5.62
CA LEU A 72 -5.71 -2.02 6.00
C LEU A 72 -5.29 -0.70 6.66
N GLY A 73 -5.64 0.42 6.04
CA GLY A 73 -5.31 1.74 6.58
C GLY A 73 -6.05 2.09 7.85
N GLN A 74 -7.25 1.56 8.02
CA GLN A 74 -8.12 1.84 9.17
C GLN A 74 -7.94 0.84 10.32
N CYS A 75 -7.05 -0.13 10.17
CA CYS A 75 -6.66 -1.12 11.18
C CYS A 75 -7.53 -2.36 11.38
N PRO A 76 -8.76 -2.52 10.85
CA PRO A 76 -9.46 -3.81 11.02
C PRO A 76 -8.77 -4.97 10.29
N LEU A 77 -8.09 -4.70 9.18
CA LEU A 77 -7.37 -5.71 8.42
C LEU A 77 -5.89 -5.65 8.75
N SER A 78 -5.32 -6.76 9.24
CA SER A 78 -3.91 -6.83 9.60
C SER A 78 -3.04 -7.20 8.40
N ARG A 79 -1.71 -7.04 8.58
CA ARG A 79 -0.74 -7.46 7.58
C ARG A 79 -0.84 -8.97 7.32
N ASP A 80 -0.97 -9.76 8.37
CA ASP A 80 -1.07 -11.22 8.24
C ASP A 80 -2.33 -11.62 7.46
N GLU A 81 -3.44 -10.95 7.70
CA GLU A 81 -4.67 -11.18 6.96
C GLU A 81 -4.52 -10.81 5.49
N TRP A 82 -3.82 -9.71 5.19
CA TRP A 82 -3.53 -9.32 3.82
C TRP A 82 -2.64 -10.37 3.12
N VAL A 83 -1.58 -10.85 3.80
CA VAL A 83 -0.71 -11.90 3.26
C VAL A 83 -1.53 -13.16 2.97
N ALA A 84 -2.47 -13.53 3.85
CA ALA A 84 -3.35 -14.67 3.65
C ALA A 84 -4.22 -14.50 2.39
N ILE A 85 -4.72 -13.30 2.13
CA ILE A 85 -5.48 -12.99 0.91
C ILE A 85 -4.61 -13.23 -0.32
N LEU A 86 -3.37 -12.77 -0.31
CA LEU A 86 -2.45 -12.96 -1.43
C LEU A 86 -2.10 -14.44 -1.62
N ALA A 87 -1.96 -15.18 -0.52
CA ALA A 87 -1.68 -16.61 -0.59
C ALA A 87 -2.83 -17.37 -1.27
N LYS A 88 -4.07 -17.00 -0.97
CA LYS A 88 -5.24 -17.59 -1.65
C LYS A 88 -5.25 -17.32 -3.14
N LYS A 89 -4.69 -16.19 -3.56
CA LYS A 89 -4.59 -15.80 -4.98
C LYS A 89 -3.36 -16.37 -5.66
N GLY A 90 -2.53 -17.12 -4.95
CA GLY A 90 -1.29 -17.68 -5.47
C GLY A 90 -0.19 -16.66 -5.70
N LEU A 91 -0.22 -15.51 -5.02
CA LEU A 91 0.75 -14.43 -5.20
C LEU A 91 1.91 -14.47 -4.21
N VAL A 92 1.80 -15.28 -3.18
CA VAL A 92 2.88 -15.52 -2.20
C VAL A 92 2.96 -17.00 -1.84
#